data_b44b909a1ec0db44e40b4a9a0cf8698e
#
_entry.id   b44b909a1ec0db44e40b4a9a0cf8698e
#
_cell.length_a   1.000
_cell.length_b   1.000
_cell.length_c   1.000
_cell.angle_alpha   90.00
_cell.angle_beta   90.00
_cell.angle_gamma   90.00
#
_symmetry.space_group_name_H-M   'P 1'
#
loop_
_entity.id
_entity.type
_entity.pdbx_description
1 polymer ?
#
loop_
_entity_poly.entity_id
_entity_poly.type
_entity_poly.pdbx_seq_one_letter_code
_entity_poly.pdbx_strand_id
1 'polypeptide(L)'
;MQSGEMADNRAIVRSSRRLTIGLVLAGVLVAGCQPGQQGGERPPVADDLRTVNVYEIAQALGLKVTDITSTHFTLKNPANIVMIFTYPGGHAYVNATSIGEVGDVAVVDGSTRLPGSLIGRIRNAMEAYRETPVPTPTASGRVVIDAGHGGKDPGAPAANGYDEKTINLQVAQKLRSILNSRGVYVVMTRDGDTFVELEERADVANRMGADLFVSLHADTASDRSVRGYTIYVADAAPWSTVKMAEAIENAMGAAGLSSRGVRRANYKVLVRTQGPAVLIEMGFISNSREASLLTDGAFQNRLAQAIADGICACLK
;
A
#
# COMPACT_ATOMS: atom_id res chain seq x y z
N MET A 1 -8.89 48.18 -12.52
CA MET A 1 -8.32 49.00 -11.44
C MET A 1 -7.60 47.99 -10.57
N GLN A 2 -6.28 47.84 -10.75
CA GLN A 2 -5.16 48.46 -10.04
C GLN A 2 -5.19 47.99 -8.59
N SER A 3 -4.19 47.46 -8.00
CA SER A 3 -2.72 47.46 -8.15
C SER A 3 -2.20 46.53 -7.05
N GLY A 4 -1.26 45.64 -7.21
CA GLY A 4 0.17 45.96 -7.14
C GLY A 4 0.63 45.84 -5.68
N GLU A 5 1.53 44.98 -5.31
CA GLU A 5 2.93 45.34 -5.20
C GLU A 5 3.78 44.12 -4.76
N MET A 6 4.94 44.08 -5.41
CA MET A 6 6.11 43.22 -5.11
C MET A 6 6.93 43.85 -3.98
N ALA A 7 7.80 43.09 -3.45
CA ALA A 7 9.12 43.29 -2.86
C ALA A 7 9.25 42.57 -1.52
N ASP A 8 10.35 41.99 -1.10
CA ASP A 8 11.74 42.17 -1.50
C ASP A 8 12.58 41.01 -0.90
N ASN A 9 13.58 40.63 -1.63
CA ASN A 9 14.72 39.83 -1.28
C ASN A 9 15.58 40.47 -0.19
N ARG A 10 16.08 39.72 0.79
CA ARG A 10 17.48 39.91 1.25
C ARG A 10 18.00 38.73 2.07
N ALA A 11 19.13 38.25 1.61
CA ALA A 11 20.04 37.30 2.19
C ALA A 11 20.75 37.81 3.47
N ILE A 12 21.05 36.90 4.40
CA ILE A 12 22.16 37.07 5.39
C ILE A 12 22.78 35.66 5.58
N VAL A 13 23.87 35.38 4.94
CA VAL A 13 25.29 35.40 5.27
C VAL A 13 25.69 34.68 6.59
N ARG A 14 26.34 33.55 6.38
CA ARG A 14 27.47 32.84 7.03
C ARG A 14 27.81 33.16 8.49
N SER A 15 27.93 32.07 9.28
CA SER A 15 29.02 31.98 10.26
C SER A 15 29.50 30.56 10.42
N SER A 16 30.69 30.29 9.92
CA SER A 16 31.53 29.13 10.15
C SER A 16 32.15 29.19 11.56
N ARG A 17 31.97 28.17 12.38
CA ARG A 17 32.87 27.93 13.54
C ARG A 17 33.51 26.55 13.43
N ARG A 18 34.82 26.61 13.18
CA ARG A 18 35.75 25.49 13.39
C ARG A 18 35.82 25.20 14.90
N LEU A 19 35.76 23.95 15.28
CA LEU A 19 36.20 23.55 16.62
C LEU A 19 37.24 22.42 16.49
N THR A 20 38.27 22.68 17.24
CA THR A 20 39.61 22.07 17.29
C THR A 20 39.55 20.69 17.93
N ILE A 21 40.39 19.81 17.41
CA ILE A 21 40.70 18.48 17.88
C ILE A 21 41.42 18.55 19.25
N GLY A 22 40.90 17.87 20.23
CA GLY A 22 41.58 17.59 21.50
C GLY A 22 41.84 16.08 21.64
N LEU A 23 43.09 15.71 21.48
CA LEU A 23 43.59 14.35 21.71
C LEU A 23 43.89 14.18 23.22
N VAL A 24 43.25 13.24 23.88
CA VAL A 24 43.65 12.80 25.24
C VAL A 24 43.93 11.29 25.22
N LEU A 25 45.20 10.96 25.37
CA LEU A 25 45.69 9.63 25.69
C LEU A 25 45.72 9.43 27.22
N ALA A 26 45.15 8.36 27.72
CA ALA A 26 45.55 7.64 28.95
C ALA A 26 44.59 6.44 29.09
N GLY A 27 45.00 5.22 29.19
CA GLY A 27 45.72 4.55 30.20
C GLY A 27 45.11 3.15 30.29
N VAL A 28 45.87 2.12 30.01
CA VAL A 28 45.54 0.71 30.08
C VAL A 28 45.33 0.28 31.53
N LEU A 29 44.20 -0.39 31.81
CA LEU A 29 44.09 -1.29 32.98
C LEU A 29 43.42 -2.59 32.56
N VAL A 30 44.19 -3.66 32.61
CA VAL A 30 43.76 -5.04 32.37
C VAL A 30 43.13 -5.58 33.66
N ALA A 31 41.91 -6.08 33.58
CA ALA A 31 41.34 -6.97 34.60
C ALA A 31 40.37 -7.98 33.97
N GLY A 32 40.73 -9.20 34.07
CA GLY A 32 39.98 -10.45 34.29
C GLY A 32 38.77 -10.76 33.47
N CYS A 33 38.91 -11.80 32.63
CA CYS A 33 37.81 -12.53 31.95
C CYS A 33 36.85 -13.24 32.91
N GLN A 34 35.55 -13.13 32.61
CA GLN A 34 34.61 -14.26 32.71
C GLN A 34 33.61 -14.23 31.53
N PRO A 35 33.25 -15.38 30.92
CA PRO A 35 32.39 -15.39 29.71
C PRO A 35 30.91 -15.39 30.11
N GLY A 36 30.27 -14.23 29.98
CA GLY A 36 28.82 -14.13 29.97
C GLY A 36 28.32 -14.26 28.53
N GLN A 37 27.47 -15.22 28.29
CA GLN A 37 26.72 -15.34 27.03
C GLN A 37 25.86 -14.10 26.80
N GLN A 38 26.31 -13.20 25.96
CA GLN A 38 25.47 -12.16 25.37
C GLN A 38 25.10 -12.64 23.98
N GLY A 39 23.79 -12.74 23.74
CA GLY A 39 23.24 -12.90 22.40
C GLY A 39 23.74 -11.76 21.52
N GLY A 40 24.75 -12.00 20.72
CA GLY A 40 25.31 -11.04 19.81
C GLY A 40 24.29 -10.78 18.69
N GLU A 41 23.74 -9.57 18.66
CA GLU A 41 23.27 -9.00 17.41
C GLU A 41 24.41 -9.10 16.40
N ARG A 42 24.19 -9.83 15.32
CA ARG A 42 25.14 -9.84 14.20
C ARG A 42 25.33 -8.39 13.76
N PRO A 43 26.59 -7.92 13.62
CA PRO A 43 26.80 -6.61 13.02
C PRO A 43 26.14 -6.58 11.64
N PRO A 44 25.58 -5.44 11.22
CA PRO A 44 24.96 -5.30 9.90
C PRO A 44 25.98 -5.75 8.85
N VAL A 45 25.59 -6.71 8.04
CA VAL A 45 26.41 -7.25 6.97
C VAL A 45 26.68 -6.10 6.01
N ALA A 46 27.91 -5.97 5.52
CA ALA A 46 28.39 -4.91 4.62
C ALA A 46 27.61 -4.77 3.27
N ASP A 47 26.53 -5.49 3.09
CA ASP A 47 25.61 -5.44 1.95
C ASP A 47 24.65 -4.24 1.98
N ASP A 48 24.49 -3.55 3.11
CA ASP A 48 23.51 -2.45 3.25
C ASP A 48 23.89 -1.17 2.48
N LEU A 49 25.15 -1.04 2.06
CA LEU A 49 25.61 0.14 1.31
C LEU A 49 25.72 -0.10 -0.21
N ARG A 50 25.50 -1.33 -0.67
CA ARG A 50 25.57 -1.67 -2.09
C ARG A 50 24.21 -1.53 -2.75
N THR A 51 24.17 -0.81 -3.87
CA THR A 51 23.01 -0.84 -4.75
C THR A 51 23.12 -1.99 -5.75
N VAL A 52 22.01 -2.63 -6.08
CA VAL A 52 21.90 -3.76 -6.99
C VAL A 52 20.84 -3.50 -8.06
N ASN A 53 20.95 -4.15 -9.21
CA ASN A 53 19.87 -4.15 -10.19
C ASN A 53 18.92 -5.35 -9.98
N VAL A 54 17.78 -5.34 -10.66
CA VAL A 54 16.76 -6.38 -10.52
C VAL A 54 17.26 -7.78 -10.90
N TYR A 55 18.18 -7.90 -11.85
CA TYR A 55 18.74 -9.19 -12.28
C TYR A 55 19.68 -9.77 -11.22
N GLU A 56 20.45 -8.92 -10.53
CA GLU A 56 21.30 -9.34 -9.39
C GLU A 56 20.43 -9.87 -8.24
N ILE A 57 19.30 -9.21 -7.97
CA ILE A 57 18.30 -9.70 -6.99
C ILE A 57 17.74 -11.06 -7.41
N ALA A 58 17.32 -11.17 -8.68
CA ALA A 58 16.76 -12.41 -9.21
C ALA A 58 17.76 -13.57 -9.13
N GLN A 59 19.01 -13.34 -9.51
CA GLN A 59 20.08 -14.33 -9.43
C GLN A 59 20.36 -14.76 -8.00
N ALA A 60 20.47 -13.81 -7.06
CA ALA A 60 20.77 -14.08 -5.64
C ALA A 60 19.66 -14.88 -4.94
N LEU A 61 18.43 -14.85 -5.46
CA LEU A 61 17.25 -15.46 -4.86
C LEU A 61 16.69 -16.66 -5.64
N GLY A 62 17.31 -17.04 -6.76
CA GLY A 62 16.82 -18.12 -7.62
C GLY A 62 15.47 -17.81 -8.26
N LEU A 63 15.26 -16.54 -8.60
CA LEU A 63 14.04 -16.03 -9.25
C LEU A 63 14.33 -15.71 -10.74
N LYS A 64 13.28 -15.62 -11.54
CA LYS A 64 13.34 -15.09 -12.92
C LYS A 64 12.61 -13.75 -12.95
N VAL A 65 13.20 -12.75 -13.60
CA VAL A 65 12.51 -11.49 -13.91
C VAL A 65 11.47 -11.80 -14.98
N THR A 66 10.20 -11.55 -14.67
CA THR A 66 9.08 -11.86 -15.57
C THR A 66 8.39 -10.61 -16.09
N ASP A 67 8.59 -9.47 -15.42
CA ASP A 67 8.07 -8.19 -15.87
C ASP A 67 8.97 -7.04 -15.40
N ILE A 68 9.16 -6.05 -16.28
CA ILE A 68 9.89 -4.80 -16.01
C ILE A 68 9.06 -3.65 -16.56
N THR A 69 8.71 -2.73 -15.67
CA THR A 69 7.98 -1.53 -16.04
C THR A 69 8.69 -0.29 -15.51
N SER A 70 8.17 0.89 -15.80
CA SER A 70 8.65 2.15 -15.22
C SER A 70 8.45 2.26 -13.71
N THR A 71 7.55 1.46 -13.14
CA THR A 71 7.10 1.61 -11.76
C THR A 71 7.35 0.40 -10.87
N HIS A 72 7.63 -0.77 -11.45
CA HIS A 72 7.95 -1.97 -10.66
C HIS A 72 8.63 -3.07 -11.45
N PHE A 73 9.17 -4.04 -10.72
CA PHE A 73 9.67 -5.31 -11.21
C PHE A 73 8.87 -6.47 -10.64
N THR A 74 8.62 -7.48 -11.45
CA THR A 74 8.06 -8.76 -11.00
C THR A 74 9.08 -9.87 -11.23
N LEU A 75 9.37 -10.62 -10.15
CA LEU A 75 10.27 -11.77 -10.19
C LEU A 75 9.50 -13.01 -9.71
N LYS A 76 9.73 -14.15 -10.35
CA LYS A 76 9.00 -15.39 -10.02
C LYS A 76 9.90 -16.62 -10.03
N ASN A 77 9.51 -17.60 -9.22
CA ASN A 77 9.84 -19.02 -9.38
C ASN A 77 8.57 -19.86 -9.10
N PRO A 78 8.60 -21.21 -9.17
CA PRO A 78 7.40 -22.00 -8.92
C PRO A 78 6.76 -21.80 -7.55
N ALA A 79 7.51 -21.35 -6.55
CA ALA A 79 7.04 -21.22 -5.17
C ALA A 79 6.76 -19.76 -4.74
N ASN A 80 7.33 -18.77 -5.44
CA ASN A 80 7.28 -17.38 -4.98
C ASN A 80 7.03 -16.39 -6.12
N ILE A 81 6.28 -15.35 -5.80
CA ILE A 81 6.10 -14.13 -6.59
C ILE A 81 6.61 -12.97 -5.77
N VAL A 82 7.56 -12.22 -6.32
CA VAL A 82 8.12 -11.01 -5.70
C VAL A 82 7.79 -9.82 -6.58
N MET A 83 7.23 -8.78 -6.00
CA MET A 83 6.97 -7.49 -6.68
C MET A 83 7.74 -6.40 -5.94
N ILE A 84 8.45 -5.57 -6.69
CA ILE A 84 9.27 -4.46 -6.15
C ILE A 84 8.82 -3.18 -6.84
N PHE A 85 8.13 -2.32 -6.12
CA PHE A 85 7.65 -1.03 -6.64
C PHE A 85 8.75 0.03 -6.50
N THR A 86 9.07 0.72 -7.58
CA THR A 86 10.23 1.61 -7.71
C THR A 86 9.92 3.10 -7.65
N TYR A 87 8.68 3.47 -7.38
CA TYR A 87 8.31 4.86 -7.14
C TYR A 87 8.59 5.27 -5.68
N PRO A 88 8.72 6.58 -5.36
CA PRO A 88 8.97 7.03 -4.00
C PRO A 88 7.96 6.50 -2.99
N GLY A 89 8.45 5.83 -1.93
CA GLY A 89 7.61 5.14 -0.95
C GLY A 89 7.01 3.82 -1.45
N GLY A 90 7.47 3.30 -2.59
CA GLY A 90 7.05 1.99 -3.10
C GLY A 90 7.47 0.86 -2.18
N HIS A 91 6.60 -0.14 -2.04
CA HIS A 91 6.84 -1.31 -1.20
C HIS A 91 7.31 -2.51 -2.03
N ALA A 92 8.01 -3.43 -1.38
CA ALA A 92 8.23 -4.75 -1.93
C ALA A 92 7.28 -5.77 -1.30
N TYR A 93 6.87 -6.76 -2.08
CA TYR A 93 5.95 -7.82 -1.68
C TYR A 93 6.54 -9.18 -2.01
N VAL A 94 6.35 -10.13 -1.12
CA VAL A 94 6.63 -11.55 -1.34
C VAL A 94 5.33 -12.30 -1.13
N ASN A 95 4.85 -12.98 -2.16
CA ASN A 95 3.59 -13.74 -2.12
C ASN A 95 2.43 -12.91 -1.54
N ALA A 96 2.24 -11.70 -2.04
CA ALA A 96 1.26 -10.69 -1.60
C ALA A 96 1.47 -10.10 -0.18
N THR A 97 2.47 -10.53 0.56
CA THR A 97 2.79 -9.94 1.87
C THR A 97 3.79 -8.81 1.68
N SER A 98 3.44 -7.59 2.12
CA SER A 98 4.37 -6.46 2.13
C SER A 98 5.54 -6.74 3.06
N ILE A 99 6.75 -6.48 2.56
CA ILE A 99 7.98 -6.54 3.34
C ILE A 99 8.54 -5.14 3.64
N GLY A 100 7.69 -4.13 3.49
CA GLY A 100 7.98 -2.71 3.75
C GLY A 100 8.50 -1.97 2.53
N GLU A 101 8.84 -0.69 2.73
CA GLU A 101 9.32 0.20 1.67
C GLU A 101 10.59 -0.33 1.03
N VAL A 102 10.71 -0.11 -0.27
CA VAL A 102 11.91 -0.48 -1.04
C VAL A 102 13.12 0.32 -0.57
N GLY A 103 12.91 1.58 -0.20
CA GLY A 103 13.95 2.54 0.11
C GLY A 103 14.38 3.35 -1.11
N ASP A 104 15.58 3.90 -1.08
CA ASP A 104 16.07 4.78 -2.14
C ASP A 104 16.30 4.03 -3.45
N VAL A 105 15.63 4.48 -4.49
CA VAL A 105 15.74 3.98 -5.85
C VAL A 105 16.46 5.03 -6.70
N ALA A 106 17.53 4.63 -7.37
CA ALA A 106 18.29 5.51 -8.25
C ALA A 106 18.32 4.97 -9.70
N VAL A 107 18.51 5.85 -10.65
CA VAL A 107 18.79 5.45 -12.04
C VAL A 107 20.26 5.84 -12.33
N VAL A 108 21.09 4.83 -12.64
CA VAL A 108 22.50 5.00 -12.95
C VAL A 108 22.74 4.33 -14.32
N ASP A 109 23.28 5.09 -15.26
CA ASP A 109 23.54 4.63 -16.65
C ASP A 109 22.33 3.95 -17.30
N GLY A 110 21.13 4.51 -17.10
CA GLY A 110 19.87 3.98 -17.63
C GLY A 110 19.36 2.71 -16.93
N SER A 111 20.04 2.25 -15.88
CA SER A 111 19.62 1.07 -15.08
C SER A 111 19.08 1.50 -13.74
N THR A 112 17.92 0.95 -13.35
CA THR A 112 17.36 1.14 -12.01
C THR A 112 18.20 0.40 -10.97
N ARG A 113 18.64 1.12 -9.95
CA ARG A 113 19.42 0.61 -8.83
C ARG A 113 18.56 0.60 -7.56
N LEU A 114 18.59 -0.50 -6.86
CA LEU A 114 17.80 -0.81 -5.67
C LEU A 114 18.75 -1.05 -4.48
N PRO A 115 18.32 -0.79 -3.25
CA PRO A 115 19.12 -1.11 -2.06
C PRO A 115 19.46 -2.61 -1.99
N GLY A 116 20.72 -2.94 -1.73
CA GLY A 116 21.19 -4.33 -1.60
C GLY A 116 20.53 -5.09 -0.44
N SER A 117 20.13 -4.37 0.60
CA SER A 117 19.37 -4.89 1.75
C SER A 117 18.06 -5.58 1.37
N LEU A 118 17.47 -5.25 0.21
CA LEU A 118 16.29 -5.92 -0.33
C LEU A 118 16.49 -7.43 -0.51
N ILE A 119 17.69 -7.88 -0.89
CA ILE A 119 17.96 -9.31 -1.10
C ILE A 119 17.74 -10.08 0.21
N GLY A 120 18.26 -9.58 1.32
CA GLY A 120 18.07 -10.20 2.65
C GLY A 120 16.63 -10.19 3.09
N ARG A 121 15.95 -9.06 2.94
CA ARG A 121 14.52 -8.90 3.31
C ARG A 121 13.62 -9.84 2.50
N ILE A 122 13.81 -9.93 1.19
CA ILE A 122 13.05 -10.83 0.31
C ILE A 122 13.34 -12.29 0.69
N ARG A 123 14.61 -12.66 0.92
CA ARG A 123 15.00 -14.01 1.32
C ARG A 123 14.31 -14.42 2.61
N ASN A 124 14.40 -13.62 3.66
CA ASN A 124 13.76 -13.89 4.95
C ASN A 124 12.25 -14.07 4.81
N ALA A 125 11.60 -13.24 3.99
CA ALA A 125 10.17 -13.37 3.73
C ALA A 125 9.82 -14.64 2.94
N MET A 126 10.66 -15.03 1.96
CA MET A 126 10.47 -16.29 1.22
C MET A 126 10.66 -17.52 2.13
N GLU A 127 11.60 -17.47 3.09
CA GLU A 127 11.84 -18.53 4.07
C GLU A 127 10.69 -18.63 5.08
N ALA A 128 10.27 -17.50 5.65
CA ALA A 128 9.12 -17.44 6.55
C ALA A 128 7.84 -17.98 5.90
N TYR A 129 7.68 -17.76 4.59
CA TYR A 129 6.54 -18.27 3.83
C TYR A 129 6.60 -19.80 3.64
N ARG A 130 7.79 -20.41 3.63
CA ARG A 130 7.95 -21.89 3.54
C ARG A 130 7.58 -22.58 4.85
N GLU A 131 7.78 -21.93 5.99
CA GLU A 131 7.51 -22.49 7.31
C GLU A 131 6.05 -22.38 7.73
N THR A 132 5.30 -21.45 7.15
CA THR A 132 3.85 -21.37 7.34
C THR A 132 3.19 -22.33 6.36
N PRO A 133 2.35 -23.28 6.82
CA PRO A 133 1.50 -24.04 5.91
C PRO A 133 0.66 -23.04 5.12
N VAL A 134 0.90 -22.93 3.82
CA VAL A 134 0.02 -22.14 2.94
C VAL A 134 -1.36 -22.76 3.13
N PRO A 135 -2.36 -22.01 3.64
CA PRO A 135 -3.73 -22.50 3.59
C PRO A 135 -3.97 -22.82 2.12
N THR A 136 -4.32 -24.06 1.83
CA THR A 136 -4.74 -24.42 0.48
C THR A 136 -5.84 -23.42 0.12
N PRO A 137 -5.69 -22.62 -0.96
CA PRO A 137 -6.67 -21.59 -1.25
C PRO A 137 -8.03 -22.23 -1.40
N THR A 138 -8.92 -22.01 -0.43
CA THR A 138 -10.31 -22.43 -0.50
C THR A 138 -11.15 -21.45 -1.32
N ALA A 139 -10.62 -20.25 -1.53
CA ALA A 139 -11.10 -19.27 -2.49
C ALA A 139 -9.96 -18.95 -3.47
N SER A 140 -10.10 -19.35 -4.72
CA SER A 140 -9.16 -18.98 -5.77
C SER A 140 -9.52 -17.57 -6.28
N GLY A 141 -8.64 -16.59 -6.10
CA GLY A 141 -8.84 -15.26 -6.68
C GLY A 141 -7.72 -14.31 -6.33
N ARG A 142 -7.44 -13.38 -7.23
CA ARG A 142 -6.47 -12.29 -7.07
C ARG A 142 -7.21 -10.97 -6.95
N VAL A 143 -7.06 -10.30 -5.83
CA VAL A 143 -7.69 -9.00 -5.57
C VAL A 143 -6.62 -7.94 -5.41
N VAL A 144 -6.80 -6.81 -6.09
CA VAL A 144 -6.02 -5.60 -5.81
C VAL A 144 -6.88 -4.64 -5.01
N ILE A 145 -6.42 -4.27 -3.83
CA ILE A 145 -7.06 -3.27 -2.98
C ILE A 145 -6.31 -1.95 -3.17
N ASP A 146 -7.05 -0.94 -3.59
CA ASP A 146 -6.57 0.42 -3.70
C ASP A 146 -7.08 1.24 -2.51
N ALA A 147 -6.16 1.69 -1.65
CA ALA A 147 -6.48 2.66 -0.62
C ALA A 147 -6.40 4.07 -1.25
N GLY A 148 -7.54 4.69 -1.51
CA GLY A 148 -7.63 6.00 -2.17
C GLY A 148 -6.80 7.07 -1.48
N HIS A 149 -6.32 8.07 -2.24
CA HIS A 149 -5.44 9.15 -1.76
C HIS A 149 -4.09 8.64 -1.23
N GLY A 150 -3.39 9.45 -0.41
CA GLY A 150 -2.11 9.07 0.22
C GLY A 150 -1.01 10.12 0.03
N GLY A 151 -0.06 10.17 0.97
CA GLY A 151 1.06 11.11 0.96
C GLY A 151 0.62 12.56 0.88
N LYS A 152 0.99 13.25 -0.20
CA LYS A 152 0.64 14.66 -0.48
C LYS A 152 -0.85 14.91 -0.76
N ASP A 153 -1.63 13.86 -1.03
CA ASP A 153 -3.06 13.94 -1.28
C ASP A 153 -3.83 13.44 -0.03
N PRO A 154 -4.35 14.33 0.81
CA PRO A 154 -5.07 13.95 2.03
C PRO A 154 -6.48 13.38 1.75
N GLY A 155 -7.03 13.59 0.54
CA GLY A 155 -8.45 13.44 0.27
C GLY A 155 -9.29 14.52 0.95
N ALA A 156 -10.57 14.27 1.12
CA ALA A 156 -11.48 15.20 1.80
C ALA A 156 -11.26 15.18 3.33
N PRO A 157 -11.39 16.34 4.01
CA PRO A 157 -11.33 16.39 5.47
C PRO A 157 -12.62 15.82 6.07
N ALA A 158 -12.49 14.88 7.00
CA ALA A 158 -13.64 14.38 7.75
C ALA A 158 -14.17 15.41 8.76
N ALA A 159 -15.46 15.34 9.09
CA ALA A 159 -16.10 16.24 10.04
C ALA A 159 -15.47 16.24 11.46
N ASN A 160 -14.72 15.20 11.80
CA ASN A 160 -13.98 15.04 13.04
C ASN A 160 -12.47 15.29 12.91
N GLY A 161 -12.02 15.85 11.79
CA GLY A 161 -10.63 16.29 11.57
C GLY A 161 -9.66 15.22 11.09
N TYR A 162 -10.12 14.00 10.77
CA TYR A 162 -9.29 12.98 10.13
C TYR A 162 -9.17 13.24 8.62
N ASP A 163 -8.05 12.81 8.03
CA ASP A 163 -7.90 12.76 6.59
C ASP A 163 -8.52 11.49 6.00
N GLU A 164 -9.17 11.61 4.85
CA GLU A 164 -9.75 10.49 4.11
C GLU A 164 -8.71 9.40 3.82
N LYS A 165 -7.50 9.79 3.41
CA LYS A 165 -6.38 8.86 3.13
C LYS A 165 -6.09 7.91 4.27
N THR A 166 -6.23 8.37 5.52
CA THR A 166 -5.97 7.58 6.73
C THR A 166 -7.06 6.54 6.94
N ILE A 167 -8.32 6.94 6.78
CA ILE A 167 -9.48 6.05 6.88
C ILE A 167 -9.40 4.95 5.82
N ASN A 168 -9.14 5.35 4.57
CA ASN A 168 -9.03 4.42 3.43
C ASN A 168 -7.94 3.38 3.66
N LEU A 169 -6.76 3.80 4.14
CA LEU A 169 -5.65 2.88 4.42
C LEU A 169 -5.99 1.91 5.56
N GLN A 170 -6.57 2.40 6.65
CA GLN A 170 -6.92 1.57 7.80
C GLN A 170 -7.93 0.47 7.43
N VAL A 171 -8.98 0.81 6.67
CA VAL A 171 -9.97 -0.18 6.20
C VAL A 171 -9.34 -1.13 5.19
N ALA A 172 -8.51 -0.65 4.27
CA ALA A 172 -7.82 -1.46 3.27
C ALA A 172 -6.91 -2.52 3.92
N GLN A 173 -6.15 -2.15 4.95
CA GLN A 173 -5.27 -3.08 5.68
C GLN A 173 -6.06 -4.17 6.41
N LYS A 174 -7.20 -3.82 7.01
CA LYS A 174 -8.11 -4.79 7.65
C LYS A 174 -8.72 -5.73 6.61
N LEU A 175 -9.19 -5.20 5.49
CA LEU A 175 -9.75 -5.97 4.37
C LEU A 175 -8.72 -6.95 3.82
N ARG A 176 -7.48 -6.51 3.57
CA ARG A 176 -6.37 -7.39 3.16
C ARG A 176 -6.16 -8.53 4.14
N SER A 177 -6.09 -8.24 5.44
CA SER A 177 -5.87 -9.26 6.46
C SER A 177 -6.98 -10.33 6.45
N ILE A 178 -8.24 -9.92 6.32
CA ILE A 178 -9.38 -10.82 6.26
C ILE A 178 -9.36 -11.67 5.00
N LEU A 179 -9.14 -11.07 3.82
CA LEU A 179 -9.10 -11.78 2.55
C LEU A 179 -7.94 -12.77 2.49
N ASN A 180 -6.75 -12.38 2.96
CA ASN A 180 -5.59 -13.28 3.05
C ASN A 180 -5.87 -14.50 3.96
N SER A 181 -6.53 -14.30 5.11
CA SER A 181 -6.92 -15.41 6.00
C SER A 181 -7.91 -16.37 5.38
N ARG A 182 -8.61 -15.96 4.30
CA ARG A 182 -9.55 -16.77 3.51
C ARG A 182 -8.93 -17.37 2.26
N GLY A 183 -7.61 -17.23 2.08
CA GLY A 183 -6.89 -17.78 0.93
C GLY A 183 -7.02 -16.97 -0.36
N VAL A 184 -7.52 -15.74 -0.31
CA VAL A 184 -7.51 -14.80 -1.45
C VAL A 184 -6.14 -14.16 -1.55
N TYR A 185 -5.54 -14.14 -2.74
CA TYR A 185 -4.27 -13.46 -2.99
C TYR A 185 -4.50 -11.95 -3.14
N VAL A 186 -3.98 -11.15 -2.19
CA VAL A 186 -4.24 -9.72 -2.16
C VAL A 186 -2.96 -8.90 -2.33
N VAL A 187 -2.99 -7.93 -3.24
CA VAL A 187 -1.98 -6.86 -3.36
C VAL A 187 -2.63 -5.52 -3.07
N MET A 188 -1.94 -4.64 -2.38
CA MET A 188 -2.39 -3.26 -2.17
C MET A 188 -1.63 -2.29 -3.07
N THR A 189 -2.28 -1.24 -3.56
CA THR A 189 -1.61 -0.17 -4.31
C THR A 189 -0.66 0.63 -3.43
N ARG A 190 -0.99 0.81 -2.15
CA ARG A 190 -0.15 1.37 -1.10
C ARG A 190 -0.45 0.68 0.24
N ASP A 191 0.56 0.51 1.06
CA ASP A 191 0.44 -0.08 2.41
C ASP A 191 0.94 0.90 3.50
N GLY A 192 1.33 2.09 3.10
CA GLY A 192 1.74 3.22 3.93
C GLY A 192 1.09 4.53 3.48
N ASP A 193 1.47 5.64 4.13
CA ASP A 193 1.03 6.99 3.74
C ASP A 193 1.85 7.51 2.56
N THR A 194 1.72 6.89 1.40
CA THR A 194 2.41 7.24 0.17
C THR A 194 1.42 7.65 -0.92
N PHE A 195 1.82 8.62 -1.75
CA PHE A 195 1.03 9.02 -2.91
C PHE A 195 1.30 8.06 -4.08
N VAL A 196 0.23 7.56 -4.70
CA VAL A 196 0.27 6.74 -5.91
C VAL A 196 -0.58 7.40 -6.97
N GLU A 197 -0.02 7.59 -8.17
CA GLU A 197 -0.75 8.17 -9.30
C GLU A 197 -1.94 7.30 -9.72
N LEU A 198 -3.02 7.91 -10.22
CA LEU A 198 -4.25 7.18 -10.56
C LEU A 198 -4.03 6.10 -11.62
N GLU A 199 -3.15 6.37 -12.58
CA GLU A 199 -2.76 5.40 -13.61
C GLU A 199 -2.07 4.18 -13.00
N GLU A 200 -1.15 4.41 -12.07
CA GLU A 200 -0.38 3.34 -11.43
C GLU A 200 -1.26 2.41 -10.60
N ARG A 201 -2.31 2.94 -9.97
CA ARG A 201 -3.29 2.14 -9.22
C ARG A 201 -3.95 1.09 -10.11
N ALA A 202 -4.47 1.53 -11.27
CA ALA A 202 -5.08 0.63 -12.25
C ALA A 202 -4.05 -0.32 -12.88
N ASP A 203 -2.83 0.18 -13.14
CA ASP A 203 -1.76 -0.61 -13.72
C ASP A 203 -1.33 -1.77 -12.80
N VAL A 204 -1.34 -1.60 -11.48
CA VAL A 204 -1.13 -2.72 -10.53
C VAL A 204 -2.14 -3.83 -10.79
N ALA A 205 -3.43 -3.50 -10.90
CA ALA A 205 -4.49 -4.49 -11.15
C ALA A 205 -4.32 -5.18 -12.50
N ASN A 206 -4.03 -4.42 -13.55
CA ASN A 206 -3.86 -4.94 -14.92
C ASN A 206 -2.70 -5.92 -15.00
N ARG A 207 -1.56 -5.59 -14.41
CA ARG A 207 -0.36 -6.43 -14.42
C ARG A 207 -0.49 -7.68 -13.57
N MET A 208 -1.23 -7.58 -12.47
CA MET A 208 -1.56 -8.73 -11.63
C MET A 208 -2.55 -9.68 -12.32
N GLY A 209 -3.23 -9.23 -13.38
CA GLY A 209 -4.39 -9.93 -13.91
C GLY A 209 -5.40 -10.14 -12.80
N ALA A 210 -5.73 -9.07 -12.08
CA ALA A 210 -6.62 -9.14 -10.93
C ALA A 210 -8.02 -9.63 -11.35
N ASP A 211 -8.57 -10.55 -10.57
CA ASP A 211 -9.94 -11.02 -10.75
C ASP A 211 -10.95 -9.96 -10.25
N LEU A 212 -10.48 -9.06 -9.35
CA LEU A 212 -11.21 -7.87 -8.94
C LEU A 212 -10.24 -6.78 -8.45
N PHE A 213 -10.44 -5.55 -8.92
CA PHE A 213 -9.87 -4.33 -8.35
C PHE A 213 -10.91 -3.64 -7.46
N VAL A 214 -10.52 -3.28 -6.23
CA VAL A 214 -11.39 -2.62 -5.24
C VAL A 214 -10.70 -1.36 -4.75
N SER A 215 -11.21 -0.19 -5.14
CA SER A 215 -10.76 1.10 -4.62
C SER A 215 -11.65 1.54 -3.46
N LEU A 216 -11.04 1.95 -2.34
CA LEU A 216 -11.72 2.38 -1.12
C LEU A 216 -11.58 3.87 -0.94
N HIS A 217 -12.72 4.55 -0.78
CA HIS A 217 -12.88 5.97 -0.59
C HIS A 217 -13.94 6.28 0.46
N ALA A 218 -14.04 7.54 0.87
CA ALA A 218 -15.10 8.04 1.72
C ALA A 218 -15.57 9.40 1.17
N ASP A 219 -16.84 9.45 0.81
CA ASP A 219 -17.48 10.54 0.07
C ASP A 219 -17.65 11.82 0.91
N THR A 220 -17.87 12.92 0.24
CA THR A 220 -18.17 14.21 0.88
C THR A 220 -19.30 14.93 0.18
N ALA A 221 -20.11 15.67 0.93
CA ALA A 221 -21.19 16.51 0.40
C ALA A 221 -21.26 17.84 1.14
N SER A 222 -21.72 18.90 0.43
CA SER A 222 -22.01 20.20 1.04
C SER A 222 -23.15 20.11 2.07
N ASP A 223 -24.17 19.31 1.78
CA ASP A 223 -25.21 18.94 2.74
C ASP A 223 -24.67 17.84 3.67
N ARG A 224 -24.38 18.23 4.90
CA ARG A 224 -23.85 17.33 5.94
C ARG A 224 -24.86 16.30 6.48
N SER A 225 -26.12 16.37 6.04
CA SER A 225 -27.12 15.35 6.34
C SER A 225 -27.04 14.13 5.41
N VAL A 226 -26.37 14.25 4.27
CA VAL A 226 -26.15 13.15 3.34
C VAL A 226 -25.32 12.06 3.99
N ARG A 227 -25.74 10.80 3.75
CA ARG A 227 -25.15 9.61 4.40
C ARG A 227 -25.37 8.35 3.58
N GLY A 228 -24.65 7.30 3.95
CA GLY A 228 -24.74 5.97 3.34
C GLY A 228 -23.60 5.70 2.37
N TYR A 229 -23.33 4.43 2.08
CA TYR A 229 -22.29 4.00 1.16
C TYR A 229 -22.81 3.88 -0.28
N THR A 230 -21.90 4.04 -1.25
CA THR A 230 -22.18 3.87 -2.67
C THR A 230 -21.11 2.99 -3.29
N ILE A 231 -21.46 2.10 -4.21
CA ILE A 231 -20.47 1.38 -5.01
C ILE A 231 -20.54 1.85 -6.45
N TYR A 232 -19.39 2.18 -7.03
CA TYR A 232 -19.29 2.63 -8.40
C TYR A 232 -18.62 1.56 -9.27
N VAL A 233 -19.13 1.44 -10.50
CA VAL A 233 -18.51 0.72 -11.62
C VAL A 233 -18.37 1.67 -12.81
N ALA A 234 -17.46 1.39 -13.75
CA ALA A 234 -17.36 2.20 -14.98
C ALA A 234 -18.66 2.18 -15.78
N ASP A 235 -18.94 3.22 -16.56
CA ASP A 235 -20.14 3.27 -17.43
C ASP A 235 -20.19 2.09 -18.39
N ALA A 236 -19.04 1.70 -18.93
CA ALA A 236 -18.90 0.56 -19.84
C ALA A 236 -18.69 -0.78 -19.13
N ALA A 237 -18.81 -0.84 -17.79
CA ALA A 237 -18.58 -2.08 -17.06
C ALA A 237 -19.53 -3.19 -17.52
N PRO A 238 -19.02 -4.40 -17.78
CA PRO A 238 -19.84 -5.54 -18.17
C PRO A 238 -20.78 -5.97 -17.03
N TRP A 239 -21.84 -6.68 -17.38
CA TRP A 239 -22.84 -7.16 -16.42
C TRP A 239 -22.23 -7.98 -15.29
N SER A 240 -21.19 -8.79 -15.56
CA SER A 240 -20.46 -9.57 -14.56
C SER A 240 -19.87 -8.68 -13.47
N THR A 241 -19.24 -7.56 -13.82
CA THR A 241 -18.70 -6.58 -12.86
C THR A 241 -19.81 -5.94 -12.02
N VAL A 242 -20.96 -5.62 -12.65
CA VAL A 242 -22.12 -5.09 -11.91
C VAL A 242 -22.61 -6.10 -10.89
N LYS A 243 -22.66 -7.39 -11.23
CA LYS A 243 -23.03 -8.46 -10.28
C LYS A 243 -22.06 -8.60 -9.12
N MET A 244 -20.76 -8.41 -9.36
CA MET A 244 -19.76 -8.37 -8.28
C MET A 244 -20.00 -7.16 -7.37
N ALA A 245 -20.27 -5.98 -7.92
CA ALA A 245 -20.59 -4.80 -7.15
C ALA A 245 -21.87 -4.98 -6.31
N GLU A 246 -22.92 -5.58 -6.88
CA GLU A 246 -24.17 -5.90 -6.16
C GLU A 246 -23.94 -6.92 -5.02
N ALA A 247 -23.09 -7.92 -5.21
CA ALA A 247 -22.75 -8.87 -4.17
C ALA A 247 -22.05 -8.20 -2.98
N ILE A 248 -21.12 -7.27 -3.27
CA ILE A 248 -20.44 -6.47 -2.24
C ILE A 248 -21.44 -5.52 -1.56
N GLU A 249 -22.27 -4.83 -2.34
CA GLU A 249 -23.29 -3.92 -1.84
C GLU A 249 -24.26 -4.61 -0.86
N ASN A 250 -24.76 -5.78 -1.23
CA ASN A 250 -25.65 -6.58 -0.38
C ASN A 250 -24.98 -7.00 0.93
N ALA A 251 -23.70 -7.42 0.88
CA ALA A 251 -22.96 -7.81 2.07
C ALA A 251 -22.67 -6.62 2.99
N MET A 252 -22.36 -5.44 2.43
CA MET A 252 -22.07 -4.23 3.20
C MET A 252 -23.25 -3.74 4.04
N GLY A 253 -24.47 -4.11 3.71
CA GLY A 253 -25.65 -3.82 4.53
C GLY A 253 -25.52 -4.30 5.97
N ALA A 254 -24.78 -5.38 6.21
CA ALA A 254 -24.51 -5.93 7.55
C ALA A 254 -23.60 -5.01 8.42
N ALA A 255 -22.88 -4.06 7.82
CA ALA A 255 -22.07 -3.11 8.59
C ALA A 255 -22.88 -2.04 9.33
N GLY A 256 -24.16 -1.86 8.96
CA GLY A 256 -25.08 -0.94 9.64
C GLY A 256 -25.14 0.47 9.03
N LEU A 257 -24.61 0.67 7.83
CA LEU A 257 -24.86 1.87 7.02
C LEU A 257 -25.94 1.60 5.96
N SER A 258 -26.62 2.67 5.53
CA SER A 258 -27.63 2.57 4.48
C SER A 258 -26.96 2.51 3.12
N SER A 259 -27.41 1.62 2.24
CA SER A 259 -26.98 1.60 0.86
C SER A 259 -27.61 2.75 0.05
N ARG A 260 -26.81 3.30 -0.87
CA ARG A 260 -27.22 4.22 -1.93
C ARG A 260 -27.21 3.54 -3.30
N GLY A 261 -26.94 2.24 -3.32
CA GLY A 261 -26.95 1.38 -4.50
C GLY A 261 -25.63 1.36 -5.28
N VAL A 262 -25.62 0.49 -6.29
CA VAL A 262 -24.56 0.43 -7.30
C VAL A 262 -24.84 1.51 -8.36
N ARG A 263 -23.82 2.30 -8.68
CA ARG A 263 -23.91 3.41 -9.65
C ARG A 263 -22.83 3.30 -10.70
N ARG A 264 -23.00 4.02 -11.79
CA ARG A 264 -22.02 4.12 -12.88
C ARG A 264 -21.35 5.47 -12.85
N ALA A 265 -20.02 5.47 -12.96
CA ALA A 265 -19.21 6.68 -13.10
C ALA A 265 -17.83 6.34 -13.68
N ASN A 266 -17.31 7.23 -14.52
CA ASN A 266 -16.03 7.04 -15.19
C ASN A 266 -14.86 7.57 -14.34
N TYR A 267 -14.74 7.08 -13.09
CA TYR A 267 -13.55 7.31 -12.32
C TYR A 267 -12.33 6.72 -13.03
N LYS A 268 -11.23 7.45 -13.05
CA LYS A 268 -10.02 7.10 -13.82
C LYS A 268 -9.50 5.69 -13.52
N VAL A 269 -9.47 5.31 -12.26
CA VAL A 269 -9.05 3.97 -11.83
C VAL A 269 -9.97 2.86 -12.34
N LEU A 270 -11.28 3.13 -12.45
CA LEU A 270 -12.25 2.16 -12.97
C LEU A 270 -12.15 2.00 -14.50
N VAL A 271 -11.98 3.11 -15.22
CA VAL A 271 -11.91 3.10 -16.69
C VAL A 271 -10.59 2.50 -17.18
N ARG A 272 -9.49 2.70 -16.46
CA ARG A 272 -8.17 2.19 -16.84
C ARG A 272 -7.92 0.75 -16.43
N THR A 273 -8.67 0.22 -15.48
CA THR A 273 -8.57 -1.20 -15.10
C THR A 273 -9.22 -2.06 -16.19
N GLN A 274 -8.47 -3.03 -16.73
CA GLN A 274 -8.92 -3.92 -17.81
C GLN A 274 -9.83 -5.04 -17.32
N GLY A 275 -9.70 -5.45 -16.06
CA GLY A 275 -10.52 -6.46 -15.39
C GLY A 275 -11.73 -5.87 -14.67
N PRO A 276 -12.49 -6.69 -13.92
CA PRO A 276 -13.53 -6.22 -13.03
C PRO A 276 -12.99 -5.20 -12.02
N ALA A 277 -13.69 -4.04 -11.89
CA ALA A 277 -13.26 -2.95 -11.03
C ALA A 277 -14.46 -2.29 -10.34
N VAL A 278 -14.34 -2.08 -9.04
CA VAL A 278 -15.32 -1.34 -8.23
C VAL A 278 -14.62 -0.25 -7.41
N LEU A 279 -15.31 0.86 -7.18
CA LEU A 279 -14.91 1.88 -6.22
C LEU A 279 -16.01 1.97 -5.16
N ILE A 280 -15.62 1.87 -3.91
CA ILE A 280 -16.51 1.88 -2.76
C ILE A 280 -16.33 3.19 -2.02
N GLU A 281 -17.37 4.03 -2.07
CA GLU A 281 -17.55 5.14 -1.13
C GLU A 281 -18.16 4.57 0.15
N MET A 282 -17.34 4.40 1.17
CA MET A 282 -17.68 3.67 2.39
C MET A 282 -18.69 4.39 3.30
N GLY A 283 -18.96 5.66 3.02
CA GLY A 283 -19.85 6.56 3.75
C GLY A 283 -19.44 8.00 3.53
N PHE A 284 -20.17 8.97 4.10
CA PHE A 284 -19.87 10.39 3.96
C PHE A 284 -19.07 10.92 5.15
N ILE A 285 -17.78 11.24 4.94
CA ILE A 285 -16.94 11.81 6.02
C ILE A 285 -17.30 13.27 6.37
N SER A 286 -18.08 13.94 5.53
CA SER A 286 -18.69 15.23 5.84
C SER A 286 -19.86 15.13 6.85
N ASN A 287 -20.44 13.94 7.01
CA ASN A 287 -21.48 13.66 8.02
C ASN A 287 -20.82 13.29 9.35
N SER A 288 -21.09 14.01 10.42
CA SER A 288 -20.42 13.82 11.73
C SER A 288 -20.63 12.42 12.33
N ARG A 289 -21.80 11.82 12.12
CA ARG A 289 -22.08 10.47 12.61
C ARG A 289 -21.28 9.42 11.84
N GLU A 290 -21.24 9.52 10.49
CA GLU A 290 -20.49 8.58 9.68
C GLU A 290 -18.98 8.79 9.81
N ALA A 291 -18.49 10.03 9.93
CA ALA A 291 -17.11 10.32 10.25
C ALA A 291 -16.66 9.64 11.56
N SER A 292 -17.51 9.69 12.61
CA SER A 292 -17.21 9.01 13.87
C SER A 292 -17.20 7.48 13.72
N LEU A 293 -18.09 6.90 12.92
CA LEU A 293 -18.10 5.48 12.61
C LEU A 293 -16.88 5.06 11.80
N LEU A 294 -16.59 5.79 10.72
CA LEU A 294 -15.49 5.47 9.81
C LEU A 294 -14.10 5.59 10.47
N THR A 295 -13.99 6.33 11.57
CA THR A 295 -12.76 6.42 12.38
C THR A 295 -12.75 5.47 13.58
N ASP A 296 -13.86 4.78 13.87
CA ASP A 296 -13.94 3.76 14.93
C ASP A 296 -13.37 2.41 14.45
N GLY A 297 -12.38 1.90 15.16
CA GLY A 297 -11.69 0.67 14.79
C GLY A 297 -12.59 -0.57 14.76
N ALA A 298 -13.59 -0.65 15.62
CA ALA A 298 -14.54 -1.78 15.66
C ALA A 298 -15.51 -1.70 14.48
N PHE A 299 -15.95 -0.50 14.11
CA PHE A 299 -16.76 -0.30 12.90
C PHE A 299 -15.98 -0.63 11.64
N GLN A 300 -14.72 -0.14 11.51
CA GLN A 300 -13.85 -0.47 10.38
C GLN A 300 -13.65 -1.99 10.23
N ASN A 301 -13.53 -2.74 11.33
CA ASN A 301 -13.44 -4.20 11.27
C ASN A 301 -14.72 -4.83 10.71
N ARG A 302 -15.90 -4.39 11.16
CA ARG A 302 -17.20 -4.87 10.65
C ARG A 302 -17.38 -4.53 9.17
N LEU A 303 -16.99 -3.32 8.77
CA LEU A 303 -17.06 -2.86 7.38
C LEU A 303 -16.13 -3.69 6.48
N ALA A 304 -14.87 -3.86 6.88
CA ALA A 304 -13.91 -4.68 6.15
C ALA A 304 -14.36 -6.15 6.05
N GLN A 305 -14.97 -6.69 7.13
CA GLN A 305 -15.54 -8.04 7.13
C GLN A 305 -16.67 -8.16 6.10
N ALA A 306 -17.61 -7.19 6.09
CA ALA A 306 -18.73 -7.19 5.16
C ALA A 306 -18.27 -7.05 3.69
N ILE A 307 -17.30 -6.18 3.41
CA ILE A 307 -16.69 -6.06 2.08
C ILE A 307 -16.03 -7.40 1.67
N ALA A 308 -15.27 -8.03 2.57
CA ALA A 308 -14.64 -9.31 2.30
C ALA A 308 -15.65 -10.44 2.04
N ASP A 309 -16.79 -10.45 2.74
CA ASP A 309 -17.86 -11.42 2.51
C ASP A 309 -18.43 -11.29 1.10
N GLY A 310 -18.70 -10.05 0.65
CA GLY A 310 -19.15 -9.78 -0.69
C GLY A 310 -18.13 -10.15 -1.78
N ILE A 311 -16.85 -9.83 -1.57
CA ILE A 311 -15.76 -10.20 -2.48
C ILE A 311 -15.66 -11.74 -2.59
N CYS A 312 -15.61 -12.45 -1.48
CA CYS A 312 -15.52 -13.91 -1.50
C CYS A 312 -16.75 -14.57 -2.14
N ALA A 313 -17.92 -13.96 -2.06
CA ALA A 313 -19.12 -14.46 -2.71
C ALA A 313 -19.06 -14.38 -4.24
N CYS A 314 -18.35 -13.39 -4.80
CA CYS A 314 -18.25 -13.18 -6.24
C CYS A 314 -17.00 -13.79 -6.90
N LEU A 315 -16.01 -14.25 -6.13
CA LEU A 315 -14.79 -14.91 -6.64
C LEU A 315 -14.94 -16.43 -6.81
N LYS A 316 -16.13 -16.97 -6.61
CA LYS A 316 -16.43 -18.43 -6.69
C LYS A 316 -16.65 -18.88 -8.11
#